data_75154ce4b2a9e89a7a715e46a2f57850
#
_entry.id   75154ce4b2a9e89a7a715e46a2f57850
#
_cell.length_a   1.000
_cell.length_b   1.000
_cell.length_c   1.000
_cell.angle_alpha   90.00
_cell.angle_beta   90.00
_cell.angle_gamma   90.00
#
_symmetry.space_group_name_H-M   'P 1'
#
loop_
_entity.id
_entity.type
_entity.pdbx_description
1 polymer ?
#
loop_
_entity_poly.entity_id
_entity_poly.type
_entity_poly.pdbx_seq_one_letter_code
_entity_poly.pdbx_strand_id
1 'polypeptide(L)'
;MNGAVVMESKTNKKVFWGALASGLLALGILLVSFGLSGVAYAVPIAGVGDFYVEFDKLEGEGYQFYPKLGETSSSDAAPQGTNIIEKLTIDNLQLYKDFQVGGEWIRVKIQASKPVQISGLQHYAGLIEANAKFQNLVLEENNSTDWTKQFQQTSSTIILENAKLKTHYLFQETINMNGMKLTVEKIDKK
;
A
#
# COMPACT_ATOMS: atom_id res chain seq x y z
N MET A 1 -58.65 8.24 13.60
CA MET A 1 -58.29 7.27 12.59
C MET A 1 -57.37 7.97 11.59
N ASN A 2 -56.04 7.79 11.75
CA ASN A 2 -55.06 8.38 10.84
C ASN A 2 -54.71 7.34 9.78
N GLY A 3 -55.17 7.57 8.54
CA GLY A 3 -54.81 6.74 7.38
C GLY A 3 -53.39 7.05 6.96
N ALA A 4 -52.49 6.07 7.05
CA ALA A 4 -51.15 6.16 6.47
C ALA A 4 -51.27 6.13 4.93
N VAL A 5 -50.83 7.20 4.26
CA VAL A 5 -50.73 7.25 2.81
C VAL A 5 -49.48 6.47 2.42
N VAL A 6 -49.64 5.28 1.89
CA VAL A 6 -48.56 4.48 1.28
C VAL A 6 -48.29 5.06 -0.09
N MET A 7 -47.20 5.81 -0.26
CA MET A 7 -46.72 6.23 -1.58
C MET A 7 -46.08 5.03 -2.29
N GLU A 8 -46.78 4.45 -3.25
CA GLU A 8 -46.23 3.45 -4.17
C GLU A 8 -45.28 4.17 -5.14
N SER A 9 -43.98 4.03 -4.91
CA SER A 9 -42.94 4.54 -5.82
C SER A 9 -42.86 3.63 -7.04
N LYS A 10 -43.48 4.04 -8.14
CA LYS A 10 -43.36 3.37 -9.46
C LYS A 10 -42.01 3.71 -10.08
N THR A 11 -41.01 2.84 -9.90
CA THR A 11 -39.71 2.97 -10.56
C THR A 11 -39.89 2.83 -12.09
N ASN A 12 -39.52 3.88 -12.82
CA ASN A 12 -39.55 3.83 -14.29
C ASN A 12 -38.41 2.94 -14.80
N LYS A 13 -38.72 1.71 -15.16
CA LYS A 13 -37.75 0.69 -15.61
C LYS A 13 -36.84 1.15 -16.75
N LYS A 14 -37.36 1.97 -17.69
CA LYS A 14 -36.54 2.51 -18.79
C LYS A 14 -35.48 3.50 -18.31
N VAL A 15 -35.85 4.37 -17.38
CA VAL A 15 -34.89 5.31 -16.76
C VAL A 15 -33.86 4.59 -15.89
N PHE A 16 -34.29 3.58 -15.14
CA PHE A 16 -33.41 2.75 -14.34
C PHE A 16 -32.36 2.02 -15.18
N TRP A 17 -32.78 1.33 -16.24
CA TRP A 17 -31.85 0.62 -17.12
C TRP A 17 -30.95 1.55 -17.91
N GLY A 18 -31.44 2.71 -18.31
CA GLY A 18 -30.63 3.76 -18.96
C GLY A 18 -29.55 4.31 -18.02
N ALA A 19 -29.90 4.65 -16.79
CA ALA A 19 -28.95 5.11 -15.78
C ALA A 19 -27.92 4.05 -15.41
N LEU A 20 -28.34 2.79 -15.27
CA LEU A 20 -27.45 1.67 -14.98
C LEU A 20 -26.44 1.45 -16.12
N ALA A 21 -26.92 1.44 -17.37
CA ALA A 21 -26.05 1.24 -18.54
C ALA A 21 -25.04 2.39 -18.70
N SER A 22 -25.47 3.64 -18.52
CA SER A 22 -24.56 4.80 -18.58
C SER A 22 -23.54 4.80 -17.44
N GLY A 23 -23.95 4.40 -16.24
CA GLY A 23 -23.04 4.25 -15.09
C GLY A 23 -21.98 3.18 -15.30
N LEU A 24 -22.37 2.01 -15.82
CA LEU A 24 -21.43 0.93 -16.17
C LEU A 24 -20.48 1.32 -17.31
N LEU A 25 -20.96 2.06 -18.29
CA LEU A 25 -20.13 2.54 -19.39
C LEU A 25 -19.12 3.58 -18.91
N ALA A 26 -19.53 4.52 -18.07
CA ALA A 26 -18.62 5.49 -17.43
C ALA A 26 -17.56 4.81 -16.55
N LEU A 27 -17.96 3.81 -15.75
CA LEU A 27 -17.05 3.00 -14.94
C LEU A 27 -16.06 2.22 -15.81
N GLY A 28 -16.53 1.63 -16.92
CA GLY A 28 -15.66 0.93 -17.89
C GLY A 28 -14.62 1.86 -18.52
N ILE A 29 -15.00 3.07 -18.93
CA ILE A 29 -14.08 4.07 -19.47
C ILE A 29 -13.03 4.47 -18.41
N LEU A 30 -13.45 4.68 -17.17
CA LEU A 30 -12.55 4.97 -16.03
C LEU A 30 -11.53 3.85 -15.82
N LEU A 31 -11.98 2.59 -15.75
CA LEU A 31 -11.10 1.44 -15.57
C LEU A 31 -10.11 1.26 -16.72
N VAL A 32 -10.54 1.50 -17.97
CA VAL A 32 -9.65 1.45 -19.14
C VAL A 32 -8.64 2.60 -19.12
N SER A 33 -9.08 3.83 -18.79
CA SER A 33 -8.19 5.00 -18.72
C SER A 33 -7.10 4.82 -17.68
N PHE A 34 -7.44 4.30 -16.49
CA PHE A 34 -6.47 4.03 -15.43
C PHE A 34 -5.59 2.82 -15.75
N GLY A 35 -6.14 1.77 -16.35
CA GLY A 35 -5.39 0.57 -16.74
C GLY A 35 -4.35 0.82 -17.84
N LEU A 36 -4.62 1.73 -18.77
CA LEU A 36 -3.71 2.07 -19.88
C LEU A 36 -2.62 3.08 -19.47
N SER A 37 -2.90 3.96 -18.51
CA SER A 37 -1.94 4.98 -18.06
C SER A 37 -0.88 4.43 -17.11
N GLY A 38 -1.10 3.25 -16.52
CA GLY A 38 -0.18 2.66 -15.53
C GLY A 38 -0.05 3.47 -14.23
N VAL A 39 -0.81 4.55 -14.08
CA VAL A 39 -0.84 5.40 -12.89
C VAL A 39 -2.00 4.93 -12.01
N ALA A 40 -1.69 4.18 -10.98
CA ALA A 40 -2.65 3.90 -9.92
C ALA A 40 -2.55 5.00 -8.86
N TYR A 41 -3.64 5.71 -8.63
CA TYR A 41 -3.73 6.57 -7.45
C TYR A 41 -3.73 5.69 -6.19
N ALA A 42 -3.04 6.18 -5.15
CA ALA A 42 -2.85 5.46 -3.91
C ALA A 42 -4.16 4.94 -3.33
N VAL A 43 -4.33 3.65 -3.35
CA VAL A 43 -5.28 2.99 -2.47
C VAL A 43 -4.48 2.62 -1.23
N PRO A 44 -4.79 3.17 -0.04
CA PRO A 44 -4.17 2.67 1.18
C PRO A 44 -4.50 1.18 1.27
N ILE A 45 -3.48 0.34 1.13
CA ILE A 45 -3.59 -1.09 1.43
C ILE A 45 -3.58 -1.22 2.95
N ALA A 46 -4.54 -0.57 3.60
CA ALA A 46 -4.85 -0.76 4.99
C ALA A 46 -5.75 -1.99 5.06
N GLY A 47 -5.16 -3.12 5.34
CA GLY A 47 -5.87 -4.38 5.49
C GLY A 47 -5.52 -5.02 6.81
N VAL A 48 -6.47 -5.76 7.37
CA VAL A 48 -6.25 -6.59 8.55
C VAL A 48 -5.11 -7.56 8.27
N GLY A 49 -3.98 -7.40 8.97
CA GLY A 49 -2.83 -8.29 8.93
C GLY A 49 -1.63 -7.80 8.12
N ASP A 50 -0.51 -8.43 8.41
CA ASP A 50 0.77 -8.12 7.80
C ASP A 50 0.78 -8.50 6.31
N PHE A 51 1.50 -7.75 5.52
CA PHE A 51 1.88 -8.12 4.17
C PHE A 51 3.39 -7.97 3.98
N TYR A 52 3.91 -8.55 2.92
CA TYR A 52 5.34 -8.55 2.66
C TYR A 52 5.65 -7.75 1.41
N VAL A 53 6.76 -7.01 1.47
CA VAL A 53 7.34 -6.29 0.34
C VAL A 53 8.73 -6.84 0.12
N GLU A 54 9.01 -7.33 -1.07
CA GLU A 54 10.32 -7.83 -1.47
C GLU A 54 10.76 -7.13 -2.76
N PHE A 55 12.05 -6.83 -2.87
CA PHE A 55 12.63 -6.23 -4.07
C PHE A 55 14.15 -6.43 -4.13
N ASP A 56 14.68 -6.33 -5.35
CA ASP A 56 16.13 -6.45 -5.56
C ASP A 56 16.84 -5.17 -5.16
N LYS A 57 16.31 -4.01 -5.57
CA LYS A 57 16.93 -2.71 -5.29
C LYS A 57 15.87 -1.61 -5.15
N LEU A 58 16.10 -0.73 -4.19
CA LEU A 58 15.40 0.54 -4.03
C LEU A 58 16.43 1.66 -3.99
N GLU A 59 16.22 2.70 -4.78
CA GLU A 59 16.93 3.97 -4.71
C GLU A 59 15.93 5.07 -4.38
N GLY A 60 16.16 5.79 -3.27
CA GLY A 60 15.25 6.82 -2.79
C GLY A 60 15.95 8.09 -2.37
N GLU A 61 15.22 9.22 -2.48
CA GLU A 61 15.63 10.55 -2.09
C GLU A 61 14.71 11.07 -0.98
N GLY A 62 15.26 11.87 -0.06
CA GLY A 62 14.49 12.49 1.02
C GLY A 62 14.01 11.47 2.05
N TYR A 63 14.90 10.58 2.50
CA TYR A 63 14.57 9.55 3.48
C TYR A 63 14.49 10.10 4.89
N GLN A 64 13.42 9.70 5.59
CA GLN A 64 13.23 9.94 7.02
C GLN A 64 12.71 8.67 7.70
N PHE A 65 13.22 8.42 8.89
CA PHE A 65 12.77 7.34 9.77
C PHE A 65 12.54 7.85 11.18
N TYR A 66 11.47 7.37 11.81
CA TYR A 66 11.24 7.49 13.25
C TYR A 66 10.43 6.29 13.78
N PRO A 67 10.63 5.91 15.06
CA PRO A 67 9.85 4.84 15.66
C PRO A 67 8.42 5.30 15.94
N LYS A 68 7.48 4.36 15.99
CA LYS A 68 6.10 4.58 16.43
C LYS A 68 5.50 3.34 17.08
N LEU A 69 4.42 3.52 17.81
CA LEU A 69 3.49 2.45 18.15
C LEU A 69 2.29 2.54 17.20
N GLY A 70 1.87 1.43 16.64
CA GLY A 70 0.76 1.40 15.70
C GLY A 70 0.03 0.07 15.70
N GLU A 71 -1.16 0.07 15.10
CA GLU A 71 -1.98 -1.11 14.97
C GLU A 71 -1.37 -2.13 13.99
N THR A 72 -1.53 -3.39 14.33
CA THR A 72 -1.21 -4.55 13.48
C THR A 72 -2.38 -5.52 13.48
N SER A 73 -2.29 -6.63 12.75
CA SER A 73 -3.31 -7.70 12.79
C SER A 73 -3.45 -8.38 14.17
N SER A 74 -2.47 -8.24 15.04
CA SER A 74 -2.39 -8.96 16.32
C SER A 74 -2.25 -8.06 17.54
N SER A 75 -2.13 -6.75 17.36
CA SER A 75 -1.93 -5.79 18.47
C SER A 75 -2.35 -4.39 18.07
N ASP A 76 -3.01 -3.69 18.98
CA ASP A 76 -3.40 -2.28 18.81
C ASP A 76 -2.22 -1.31 18.99
N ALA A 77 -1.11 -1.77 19.57
CA ALA A 77 0.08 -0.97 19.88
C ALA A 77 1.38 -1.76 19.72
N ALA A 78 1.70 -2.19 18.52
CA ALA A 78 2.97 -2.83 18.19
C ALA A 78 4.07 -1.81 17.84
N PRO A 79 5.33 -2.04 18.24
CA PRO A 79 6.45 -1.24 17.77
C PRO A 79 6.60 -1.33 16.24
N GLN A 80 6.74 -0.17 15.60
CA GLN A 80 6.91 -0.04 14.14
C GLN A 80 7.92 1.05 13.83
N GLY A 81 8.59 0.92 12.69
CA GLY A 81 9.35 1.99 12.06
C GLY A 81 8.49 2.71 11.03
N THR A 82 8.41 4.04 11.12
CA THR A 82 7.86 4.87 10.05
C THR A 82 8.99 5.25 9.12
N ASN A 83 8.84 4.92 7.84
CA ASN A 83 9.75 5.29 6.77
C ASN A 83 9.01 6.23 5.83
N ILE A 84 9.58 7.40 5.56
CA ILE A 84 9.10 8.37 4.60
C ILE A 84 10.17 8.53 3.53
N ILE A 85 9.79 8.47 2.26
CA ILE A 85 10.70 8.68 1.13
C ILE A 85 9.96 9.55 0.10
N GLU A 86 10.57 10.68 -0.27
CA GLU A 86 9.93 11.64 -1.18
C GLU A 86 9.78 11.09 -2.58
N LYS A 87 10.86 10.50 -3.12
CA LYS A 87 10.87 9.87 -4.46
C LYS A 87 11.71 8.63 -4.41
N LEU A 88 11.27 7.59 -5.09
CA LEU A 88 12.04 6.36 -5.17
C LEU A 88 11.75 5.57 -6.46
N THR A 89 12.72 4.76 -6.81
CA THR A 89 12.60 3.73 -7.86
C THR A 89 12.91 2.38 -7.25
N ILE A 90 12.10 1.37 -7.59
CA ILE A 90 12.24 0.00 -7.08
C ILE A 90 12.33 -0.96 -8.26
N ASP A 91 13.36 -1.80 -8.24
CA ASP A 91 13.54 -2.89 -9.20
C ASP A 91 12.98 -4.20 -8.63
N ASN A 92 12.28 -4.95 -9.47
CA ASN A 92 11.70 -6.27 -9.17
C ASN A 92 10.79 -6.27 -7.93
N LEU A 93 9.92 -5.26 -7.83
CA LEU A 93 8.97 -5.12 -6.71
C LEU A 93 7.98 -6.28 -6.69
N GLN A 94 7.85 -6.91 -5.52
CA GLN A 94 6.85 -7.90 -5.19
C GLN A 94 6.15 -7.52 -3.89
N LEU A 95 4.83 -7.46 -3.93
CA LEU A 95 3.95 -7.26 -2.79
C LEU A 95 3.10 -8.50 -2.63
N TYR A 96 3.09 -9.14 -1.47
CA TYR A 96 2.23 -10.30 -1.26
C TYR A 96 1.67 -10.37 0.14
N LYS A 97 0.51 -11.01 0.22
CA LYS A 97 -0.19 -11.32 1.47
C LYS A 97 -0.77 -12.71 1.41
N ASP A 98 -0.62 -13.43 2.52
CA ASP A 98 -1.19 -14.75 2.71
C ASP A 98 -2.46 -14.68 3.54
N PHE A 99 -3.51 -15.36 3.09
CA PHE A 99 -4.80 -15.45 3.76
C PHE A 99 -5.17 -16.93 3.98
N GLN A 100 -5.89 -17.21 5.04
CA GLN A 100 -6.52 -18.49 5.23
C GLN A 100 -8.00 -18.39 4.87
N VAL A 101 -8.44 -19.17 3.89
CA VAL A 101 -9.82 -19.23 3.41
C VAL A 101 -10.26 -20.68 3.34
N GLY A 102 -11.30 -21.05 4.10
CA GLY A 102 -11.83 -22.42 4.11
C GLY A 102 -10.83 -23.50 4.53
N GLY A 103 -9.83 -23.15 5.35
CA GLY A 103 -8.77 -24.07 5.79
C GLY A 103 -7.55 -24.12 4.86
N GLU A 104 -7.63 -23.50 3.68
CA GLU A 104 -6.56 -23.45 2.69
C GLU A 104 -5.82 -22.11 2.74
N TRP A 105 -4.50 -22.14 2.51
CA TRP A 105 -3.71 -20.92 2.41
C TRP A 105 -3.70 -20.41 0.95
N ILE A 106 -4.02 -19.13 0.79
CA ILE A 106 -4.04 -18.44 -0.49
C ILE A 106 -3.08 -17.25 -0.41
N ARG A 107 -2.23 -17.09 -1.40
CA ARG A 107 -1.37 -15.92 -1.60
C ARG A 107 -1.94 -15.02 -2.68
N VAL A 108 -2.14 -13.76 -2.37
CA VAL A 108 -2.33 -12.69 -3.36
C VAL A 108 -1.00 -11.99 -3.52
N LYS A 109 -0.50 -11.93 -4.75
CA LYS A 109 0.79 -11.32 -5.09
C LYS A 109 0.63 -10.31 -6.23
N ILE A 110 1.19 -9.13 -6.03
CA ILE A 110 1.35 -8.09 -7.05
C ILE A 110 2.84 -7.97 -7.32
N GLN A 111 3.22 -8.01 -8.59
CA GLN A 111 4.61 -7.83 -9.01
C GLN A 111 4.69 -6.90 -10.22
N ALA A 112 5.80 -6.20 -10.39
CA ALA A 112 6.10 -5.39 -11.55
C ALA A 112 7.28 -6.00 -12.33
N SER A 113 7.16 -6.05 -13.65
CA SER A 113 8.21 -6.57 -14.54
C SER A 113 9.23 -5.50 -14.97
N LYS A 114 8.97 -4.24 -14.64
CA LYS A 114 9.84 -3.09 -14.91
C LYS A 114 10.00 -2.26 -13.64
N PRO A 115 11.01 -1.38 -13.58
CA PRO A 115 11.22 -0.51 -12.43
C PRO A 115 9.94 0.28 -12.09
N VAL A 116 9.61 0.29 -10.80
CA VAL A 116 8.45 0.99 -10.23
C VAL A 116 8.91 2.34 -9.72
N GLN A 117 8.23 3.39 -10.12
CA GLN A 117 8.46 4.75 -9.65
C GLN A 117 7.37 5.14 -8.66
N ILE A 118 7.77 5.65 -7.50
CA ILE A 118 6.88 6.07 -6.42
C ILE A 118 7.27 7.47 -5.96
N SER A 119 6.26 8.28 -5.62
CA SER A 119 6.44 9.53 -4.90
C SER A 119 5.58 9.56 -3.63
N GLY A 120 6.06 10.26 -2.61
CA GLY A 120 5.36 10.46 -1.35
C GLY A 120 5.10 9.14 -0.63
N LEU A 121 6.10 8.25 -0.53
CA LEU A 121 5.98 6.99 0.20
C LEU A 121 5.92 7.24 1.69
N GLN A 122 4.92 6.64 2.36
CA GLN A 122 4.85 6.46 3.80
C GLN A 122 4.66 4.97 4.09
N HIS A 123 5.60 4.38 4.80
CA HIS A 123 5.67 2.95 5.04
C HIS A 123 5.87 2.64 6.52
N TYR A 124 5.02 1.80 7.09
CA TYR A 124 5.15 1.31 8.47
C TYR A 124 5.56 -0.15 8.45
N ALA A 125 6.71 -0.43 9.02
CA ALA A 125 7.29 -1.77 9.06
C ALA A 125 7.60 -2.22 10.48
N GLY A 126 7.31 -3.48 10.77
CA GLY A 126 7.79 -4.16 11.97
C GLY A 126 9.18 -4.76 11.79
N LEU A 127 9.59 -5.01 10.54
CA LEU A 127 10.91 -5.55 10.21
C LEU A 127 11.33 -5.08 8.82
N ILE A 128 12.59 -4.70 8.70
CA ILE A 128 13.27 -4.42 7.44
C ILE A 128 14.59 -5.17 7.45
N GLU A 129 14.76 -6.09 6.50
CA GLU A 129 16.00 -6.80 6.24
C GLU A 129 16.51 -6.40 4.87
N ALA A 130 17.67 -5.77 4.78
CA ALA A 130 18.26 -5.30 3.53
C ALA A 130 19.75 -4.98 3.70
N ASN A 131 20.48 -4.92 2.59
CA ASN A 131 21.76 -4.24 2.54
C ASN A 131 21.49 -2.75 2.29
N ALA A 132 21.85 -1.90 3.23
CA ALA A 132 21.51 -0.47 3.21
C ALA A 132 22.76 0.40 2.98
N LYS A 133 22.61 1.41 2.13
CA LYS A 133 23.59 2.48 1.92
C LYS A 133 22.87 3.82 2.05
N PHE A 134 23.49 4.75 2.76
CA PHE A 134 22.94 6.10 3.00
C PHE A 134 23.98 7.15 2.59
N GLN A 135 23.48 8.28 2.09
CA GLN A 135 24.30 9.47 1.88
C GLN A 135 23.81 10.59 2.80
N ASN A 136 24.74 11.29 3.43
CA ASN A 136 24.46 12.35 4.41
C ASN A 136 23.52 11.87 5.52
N LEU A 137 23.86 10.70 6.09
CA LEU A 137 23.10 10.12 7.19
C LEU A 137 23.26 10.96 8.45
N VAL A 138 22.13 11.38 9.02
CA VAL A 138 22.06 12.06 10.31
C VAL A 138 21.20 11.20 11.24
N LEU A 139 21.72 10.95 12.43
CA LEU A 139 21.02 10.32 13.53
C LEU A 139 20.89 11.34 14.65
N GLU A 140 19.65 11.62 15.06
CA GLU A 140 19.37 12.59 16.11
C GLU A 140 18.60 11.94 17.25
N GLU A 141 19.04 12.21 18.47
CA GLU A 141 18.34 11.90 19.70
C GLU A 141 17.94 13.21 20.39
N ASN A 142 16.66 13.38 20.67
CA ASN A 142 16.12 14.58 21.27
C ASN A 142 15.41 14.27 22.59
N ASN A 143 15.61 15.10 23.60
CA ASN A 143 14.84 15.04 24.83
C ASN A 143 13.46 15.64 24.61
N SER A 144 12.52 14.84 24.13
CA SER A 144 11.15 15.22 23.82
C SER A 144 10.14 14.36 24.59
N THR A 145 9.03 14.95 25.00
CA THR A 145 7.88 14.20 25.53
C THR A 145 7.13 13.46 24.43
N ASP A 146 7.31 13.87 23.18
CA ASP A 146 6.81 13.18 21.99
C ASP A 146 7.86 12.14 21.57
N TRP A 147 7.55 10.86 21.81
CA TRP A 147 8.45 9.74 21.53
C TRP A 147 8.80 9.61 20.03
N THR A 148 7.96 10.11 19.11
CA THR A 148 8.25 10.11 17.66
C THR A 148 9.40 11.07 17.31
N LYS A 149 9.70 12.01 18.21
CA LYS A 149 10.81 12.99 18.06
C LYS A 149 12.02 12.63 18.90
N GLN A 150 11.95 11.61 19.76
CA GLN A 150 13.06 11.19 20.61
C GLN A 150 14.22 10.62 19.79
N PHE A 151 13.91 9.93 18.69
CA PHE A 151 14.89 9.37 17.78
C PHE A 151 14.45 9.60 16.33
N GLN A 152 15.33 10.19 15.53
CA GLN A 152 15.10 10.40 14.10
C GLN A 152 16.36 10.02 13.31
N GLN A 153 16.13 9.44 12.14
CA GLN A 153 17.18 9.21 11.15
C GLN A 153 16.76 9.88 9.85
N THR A 154 17.63 10.70 9.29
CA THR A 154 17.41 11.33 7.99
C THR A 154 18.58 11.07 7.07
N SER A 155 18.32 11.04 5.77
CA SER A 155 19.35 10.87 4.76
C SER A 155 18.89 11.52 3.45
N SER A 156 19.82 12.15 2.73
CA SER A 156 19.52 12.70 1.40
C SER A 156 19.20 11.61 0.39
N THR A 157 19.87 10.45 0.51
CA THR A 157 19.64 9.28 -0.37
C THR A 157 19.72 8.01 0.45
N ILE A 158 18.82 7.07 0.13
CA ILE A 158 18.83 5.71 0.64
C ILE A 158 18.89 4.72 -0.52
N ILE A 159 19.72 3.70 -0.40
CA ILE A 159 19.75 2.54 -1.31
C ILE A 159 19.55 1.31 -0.44
N LEU A 160 18.56 0.50 -0.79
CA LEU A 160 18.33 -0.82 -0.18
C LEU A 160 18.49 -1.88 -1.25
N GLU A 161 19.24 -2.94 -0.96
CA GLU A 161 19.46 -4.06 -1.87
C GLU A 161 19.04 -5.37 -1.21
N ASN A 162 18.41 -6.27 -1.99
CA ASN A 162 17.94 -7.59 -1.55
C ASN A 162 17.02 -7.48 -0.32
N ALA A 163 16.00 -6.65 -0.43
CA ALA A 163 15.18 -6.30 0.71
C ALA A 163 13.98 -7.22 0.89
N LYS A 164 13.68 -7.48 2.17
CA LYS A 164 12.45 -8.11 2.63
C LYS A 164 11.88 -7.35 3.81
N LEU A 165 10.64 -6.90 3.67
CA LEU A 165 9.98 -6.07 4.65
C LEU A 165 8.69 -6.72 5.12
N LYS A 166 8.50 -6.78 6.44
CA LYS A 166 7.22 -7.09 7.07
C LYS A 166 6.49 -5.77 7.30
N THR A 167 5.44 -5.55 6.54
CA THR A 167 4.76 -4.27 6.39
C THR A 167 3.38 -4.31 7.02
N HIS A 168 3.02 -3.25 7.74
CA HIS A 168 1.70 -3.07 8.34
C HIS A 168 0.88 -2.02 7.60
N TYR A 169 1.54 -1.01 7.02
CA TYR A 169 0.90 0.07 6.28
C TYR A 169 1.80 0.54 5.16
N LEU A 170 1.21 0.82 4.01
CA LEU A 170 1.88 1.38 2.85
C LEU A 170 0.94 2.41 2.21
N PHE A 171 1.41 3.63 2.11
CA PHE A 171 0.76 4.72 1.39
C PHE A 171 1.76 5.35 0.42
N GLN A 172 1.31 5.71 -0.75
CA GLN A 172 2.06 6.47 -1.75
C GLN A 172 1.14 7.48 -2.41
N GLU A 173 1.64 8.68 -2.67
CA GLU A 173 0.89 9.69 -3.41
C GLU A 173 0.69 9.28 -4.87
N THR A 174 1.76 8.78 -5.48
CA THR A 174 1.70 8.21 -6.83
C THR A 174 2.55 6.95 -6.93
N ILE A 175 2.08 6.00 -7.75
CA ILE A 175 2.84 4.81 -8.10
C ILE A 175 2.66 4.51 -9.59
N ASN A 176 3.77 4.27 -10.27
CA ASN A 176 3.79 3.81 -11.66
C ASN A 176 4.36 2.40 -11.73
N MET A 177 3.51 1.42 -12.01
CA MET A 177 3.84 0.00 -12.07
C MET A 177 3.68 -0.54 -13.50
N ASN A 178 4.68 -0.32 -14.33
CA ASN A 178 4.66 -0.84 -15.69
C ASN A 178 4.84 -2.37 -15.71
N GLY A 179 3.96 -3.04 -16.46
CA GLY A 179 3.97 -4.51 -16.52
C GLY A 179 3.53 -5.16 -15.20
N MET A 180 2.59 -4.53 -14.49
CA MET A 180 2.00 -5.10 -13.28
C MET A 180 1.32 -6.43 -13.59
N LYS A 181 1.56 -7.42 -12.73
CA LYS A 181 0.89 -8.71 -12.72
C LYS A 181 0.34 -8.98 -11.32
N LEU A 182 -0.95 -9.29 -11.24
CA LEU A 182 -1.60 -9.78 -10.04
C LEU A 182 -1.86 -11.27 -10.18
N THR A 183 -1.45 -12.06 -9.19
CA THR A 183 -1.72 -13.50 -9.11
C THR A 183 -2.40 -13.86 -7.81
N VAL A 184 -3.27 -14.85 -7.88
CA VAL A 184 -3.89 -15.49 -6.71
C VAL A 184 -3.60 -16.97 -6.82
N GLU A 185 -2.89 -17.52 -5.85
CA GLU A 185 -2.42 -18.90 -5.88
C GLU A 185 -2.60 -19.59 -4.53
N LYS A 186 -2.87 -20.89 -4.56
CA LYS A 186 -2.85 -21.73 -3.36
C LYS A 186 -1.39 -21.99 -2.99
N ILE A 187 -1.07 -21.88 -1.69
CA ILE A 187 0.26 -22.17 -1.17
C ILE A 187 0.21 -23.20 -0.06
N ASP A 188 1.25 -24.01 0.04
CA ASP A 188 1.45 -24.92 1.17
C ASP A 188 2.28 -24.19 2.23
N LYS A 189 1.61 -23.75 3.31
CA LYS A 189 2.30 -23.14 4.44
C LYS A 189 2.63 -24.25 5.44
N LYS A 190 3.92 -24.59 5.51
CA LYS A 190 4.46 -25.53 6.51
C LYS A 190 4.51 -24.89 7.89
#